data_683aeffac92305758502a9d8fa32025b
#
_entry.id   683aeffac92305758502a9d8fa32025b
#
_cell.length_a   1.000
_cell.length_b   1.000
_cell.length_c   1.000
_cell.angle_alpha   90.00
_cell.angle_beta   90.00
_cell.angle_gamma   90.00
#
_symmetry.space_group_name_H-M   'P 1'
#
loop_
_entity.id
_entity.type
_entity.pdbx_description
1 polymer ?
#
loop_
_entity_poly.entity_id
_entity_poly.type
_entity_poly.pdbx_seq_one_letter_code
_entity_poly.pdbx_strand_id
1 'polypeptide(L)' 'MTEITVGSQFTTAKSGVTGVVQEIIKNANGTSRVRLDVAGQERWTTVK' A
#
# COMPACT_ATOMS: atom_id res chain seq x y z
N MET A 1 6.80 1.93 14.50
CA MET A 1 6.32 0.84 13.63
C MET A 1 5.04 1.28 12.94
N THR A 2 4.99 1.13 11.64
CA THR A 2 3.85 1.62 10.86
C THR A 2 2.91 0.45 10.56
N GLU A 3 1.66 0.59 10.95
CA GLU A 3 0.62 -0.36 10.58
C GLU A 3 -0.15 0.17 9.39
N ILE A 4 -0.30 -0.69 8.38
CA ILE A 4 -1.09 -0.36 7.19
C ILE A 4 -2.42 -1.07 7.30
N THR A 5 -3.51 -0.31 7.20
CA THR A 5 -4.87 -0.86 7.26
C THR A 5 -5.66 -0.39 6.05
N VAL A 6 -6.63 -1.20 5.64
CA VAL A 6 -7.53 -0.82 4.56
C VAL A 6 -8.30 0.44 4.96
N GLY A 7 -8.37 1.40 4.04
CA GLY A 7 -9.00 2.68 4.28
C GLY A 7 -8.05 3.77 4.77
N SER A 8 -6.81 3.41 5.10
CA SER A 8 -5.81 4.38 5.55
C SER A 8 -5.06 4.97 4.37
N GLN A 9 -4.42 6.11 4.59
CA GLN A 9 -3.53 6.69 3.60
C GLN A 9 -2.15 6.09 3.75
N PHE A 10 -1.49 5.87 2.63
CA PHE A 10 -0.13 5.35 2.60
C PHE A 10 0.68 6.08 1.53
N THR A 11 1.90 6.46 1.89
CA THR A 11 2.82 7.13 0.97
C THR A 11 3.95 6.17 0.63
N THR A 12 4.18 5.94 -0.67
CA THR A 12 5.25 5.06 -1.10
C THR A 12 6.59 5.75 -0.92
N ALA A 13 7.58 5.01 -0.41
CA ALA A 13 8.89 5.58 -0.13
C ALA A 13 9.66 5.91 -1.41
N LYS A 14 9.49 5.10 -2.45
CA LYS A 14 10.26 5.25 -3.69
C LYS A 14 9.81 6.42 -4.53
N SER A 15 8.50 6.59 -4.69
CA SER A 15 7.98 7.61 -5.60
C SER A 15 7.29 8.75 -4.87
N GLY A 16 7.10 8.63 -3.56
CA GLY A 16 6.44 9.66 -2.78
C GLY A 16 4.97 9.83 -3.12
N VAL A 17 4.35 8.79 -3.68
CA VAL A 17 2.94 8.83 -4.07
C VAL A 17 2.08 8.46 -2.88
N THR A 18 1.07 9.27 -2.60
CA THR A 18 0.13 9.03 -1.52
C THR A 18 -1.19 8.51 -2.09
N GLY A 19 -1.69 7.43 -1.52
CA GLY A 19 -2.96 6.85 -1.92
C GLY A 19 -3.69 6.24 -0.74
N VAL A 20 -4.95 5.86 -0.96
CA VAL A 20 -5.76 5.19 0.06
C VAL A 20 -5.63 3.69 -0.15
N VAL A 21 -5.34 2.97 0.93
CA VAL A 21 -5.19 1.52 0.88
C VAL A 21 -6.54 0.86 0.62
N GLN A 22 -6.64 0.10 -0.45
CA GLN A 22 -7.87 -0.60 -0.82
C GLN A 22 -7.81 -2.08 -0.46
N GLU A 23 -6.62 -2.67 -0.52
CA GLU A 23 -6.47 -4.10 -0.25
C GLU A 23 -5.04 -4.39 0.21
N ILE A 24 -4.90 -5.38 1.10
CA ILE A 24 -3.60 -5.82 1.58
C ILE A 24 -3.54 -7.34 1.42
N ILE A 25 -2.50 -7.82 0.74
CA ILE A 25 -2.25 -9.25 0.56
C ILE A 25 -0.91 -9.56 1.20
N LYS A 26 -0.93 -10.42 2.21
CA LYS A 26 0.29 -10.81 2.90
C LYS A 26 0.91 -12.01 2.19
N ASN A 27 2.20 -11.91 1.88
CA ASN A 27 2.94 -12.97 1.23
C ASN A 27 3.65 -13.83 2.29
N ALA A 28 3.99 -15.06 1.91
CA ALA A 28 4.63 -16.00 2.82
C ALA A 28 6.06 -15.63 3.19
N ASN A 29 6.71 -14.78 2.37
CA ASN A 29 8.11 -14.40 2.58
C ASN A 29 8.29 -13.15 3.44
N GLY A 30 7.25 -12.72 4.15
CA GLY A 30 7.34 -11.58 5.05
C GLY A 30 7.09 -10.24 4.40
N THR A 31 6.71 -10.23 3.12
CA THR A 31 6.33 -8.99 2.44
C THR A 31 4.82 -8.93 2.28
N SER A 32 4.31 -7.75 1.98
CA SER A 32 2.88 -7.55 1.72
C SER A 32 2.70 -6.73 0.46
N ARG A 33 1.70 -7.09 -0.32
CA ARG A 33 1.31 -6.29 -1.47
C ARG A 33 0.12 -5.44 -1.07
N VAL A 34 0.20 -4.16 -1.39
CA VAL A 34 -0.82 -3.20 -1.01
C VAL A 34 -1.35 -2.54 -2.28
N ARG A 35 -2.65 -2.58 -2.43
CA ARG A 35 -3.31 -1.88 -3.53
C ARG A 35 -3.74 -0.51 -3.04
N LEU A 36 -3.31 0.52 -3.75
CA LEU A 36 -3.58 1.92 -3.42
C LEU A 36 -4.47 2.55 -4.48
N ASP A 37 -5.38 3.40 -4.04
CA ASP A 37 -6.15 4.25 -4.93
C ASP A 37 -5.52 5.64 -4.91
N VAL A 38 -4.87 5.99 -6.02
CA VAL A 38 -4.17 7.27 -6.16
C VAL A 38 -4.89 8.07 -7.24
N ALA A 39 -5.60 9.11 -6.83
CA ALA A 39 -6.33 10.00 -7.75
C ALA A 39 -7.22 9.22 -8.72
N GLY A 40 -7.91 8.20 -8.23
CA GLY A 40 -8.79 7.37 -9.04
C GLY A 40 -8.08 6.28 -9.83
N GLN A 41 -6.76 6.12 -9.65
CA GLN A 41 -5.98 5.08 -10.34
C GLN A 41 -5.53 4.03 -9.36
N GLU A 42 -5.65 2.77 -9.76
CA GLU A 42 -5.18 1.66 -8.94
C GLU A 42 -3.68 1.49 -9.09
N ARG A 43 -3.01 1.39 -7.96
CA ARG A 43 -1.57 1.18 -7.92
C ARG A 43 -1.22 0.10 -6.91
N TRP A 44 -0.26 -0.74 -7.26
CA TRP A 44 0.22 -1.78 -6.37
C TRP A 44 1.62 -1.44 -5.88
N THR A 45 1.85 -1.68 -4.60
CA THR A 45 3.19 -1.52 -4.02
C THR A 45 3.46 -2.70 -3.10
N THR A 46 4.75 -2.97 -2.88
CA THR A 46 5.17 -4.04 -1.97
C THR A 46 5.83 -3.41 -0.75
N VAL A 47 5.42 -3.85 0.42
CA VAL A 47 5.99 -3.40 1.69
C VAL A 47 6.50 -4.60 2.47
N LYS A 48 7.49 -4.35 3.31
CA LYS A 48 8.06 -5.40 4.17
C LYS A 48 7.54 -5.30 5.58
#